data_f52b2cb5227331ea0b7a1a34638aa0b2
#
_entry.id   f52b2cb5227331ea0b7a1a34638aa0b2
#
_cell.length_a   1.000
_cell.length_b   1.000
_cell.length_c   1.000
_cell.angle_alpha   90.00
_cell.angle_beta   90.00
_cell.angle_gamma   90.00
#
_symmetry.space_group_name_H-M   'P 1'
#
loop_
_entity.id
_entity.type
_entity.pdbx_description
1 polymer ?
#
loop_
_entity_poly.entity_id
_entity_poly.type
_entity_poly.pdbx_seq_one_letter_code
_entity_poly.pdbx_strand_id
1 'polypeptide(L)'
;MLGATPTSYYDTSALKTTLERLVDFDRINAREVRFSVGAVNIRTGNFAYFDNETMAIRPEHVMASGALPPGFPGVEIDGEHYWDGGLVSNTPLQYVLEYVPRRSRLTFQVDLFHARGRQPKDLEEVNEREKDIRYSSKTRAVTNTFCKMHDVRHNINRLWDQLPEDIRGTPEAKFLYNFGCVTTMDIVELIYRPAEPQGPSKDYEFSRDAMNTRWEQ
;
A
#
# COMPACT_ATOMS: atom_id res chain seq x y z
N MET A 1 -4.17 34.84 -22.32
CA MET A 1 -3.46 33.92 -21.46
C MET A 1 -3.68 32.53 -22.05
N LEU A 2 -2.63 31.87 -22.51
CA LEU A 2 -2.70 30.48 -22.90
C LEU A 2 -2.99 29.71 -21.62
N GLY A 3 -4.14 29.02 -21.54
CA GLY A 3 -4.49 28.18 -20.40
C GLY A 3 -3.40 27.12 -20.17
N ALA A 4 -3.12 26.78 -18.92
CA ALA A 4 -2.16 25.73 -18.61
C ALA A 4 -2.60 24.42 -19.30
N THR A 5 -1.65 23.73 -19.94
CA THR A 5 -1.92 22.42 -20.55
C THR A 5 -2.32 21.46 -19.44
N PRO A 6 -3.46 20.74 -19.56
CA PRO A 6 -3.91 19.83 -18.53
C PRO A 6 -2.89 18.69 -18.35
N THR A 7 -2.63 18.34 -17.10
CA THR A 7 -1.71 17.24 -16.70
C THR A 7 -2.45 15.95 -16.32
N SER A 8 -3.77 15.94 -16.44
CA SER A 8 -4.64 14.81 -16.11
C SER A 8 -5.93 14.84 -16.90
N TYR A 9 -6.63 13.69 -16.97
CA TYR A 9 -7.94 13.60 -17.65
C TYR A 9 -9.07 14.22 -16.81
N TYR A 10 -8.98 14.16 -15.49
CA TYR A 10 -10.02 14.61 -14.56
C TYR A 10 -9.49 15.69 -13.63
N ASP A 11 -10.39 16.55 -13.20
CA ASP A 11 -10.17 17.53 -12.14
C ASP A 11 -10.64 16.96 -10.80
N THR A 12 -9.79 17.01 -9.80
CA THR A 12 -10.07 16.53 -8.43
C THR A 12 -10.22 17.69 -7.42
N SER A 13 -10.37 18.92 -7.88
CA SER A 13 -10.46 20.11 -7.00
C SER A 13 -11.60 20.02 -5.97
N ALA A 14 -12.76 19.45 -6.36
CA ALA A 14 -13.89 19.27 -5.47
C ALA A 14 -13.68 18.16 -4.41
N LEU A 15 -12.71 17.26 -4.60
CA LEU A 15 -12.48 16.13 -3.69
C LEU A 15 -12.04 16.59 -2.31
N LYS A 16 -11.20 17.63 -2.24
CA LYS A 16 -10.75 18.19 -0.95
C LYS A 16 -11.93 18.59 -0.07
N THR A 17 -12.83 19.42 -0.60
CA THR A 17 -14.03 19.85 0.13
C THR A 17 -14.94 18.67 0.52
N THR A 18 -15.02 17.65 -0.35
CA THR A 18 -15.77 16.44 -0.05
C THR A 18 -15.17 15.68 1.12
N LEU A 19 -13.85 15.50 1.14
CA LEU A 19 -13.14 14.86 2.25
C LEU A 19 -13.29 15.65 3.55
N GLU A 20 -13.09 16.96 3.52
CA GLU A 20 -13.26 17.84 4.70
C GLU A 20 -14.67 17.75 5.30
N ARG A 21 -15.70 17.54 4.47
CA ARG A 21 -17.08 17.40 4.92
C ARG A 21 -17.42 16.02 5.48
N LEU A 22 -16.84 14.95 4.92
CA LEU A 22 -17.24 13.57 5.20
C LEU A 22 -16.31 12.83 6.15
N VAL A 23 -15.07 13.29 6.29
CA VAL A 23 -14.03 12.63 7.09
C VAL A 23 -13.71 13.47 8.33
N ASP A 24 -13.77 12.84 9.47
CA ASP A 24 -13.34 13.44 10.74
C ASP A 24 -11.82 13.29 10.89
N PHE A 25 -11.09 14.31 10.41
CA PHE A 25 -9.63 14.31 10.48
C PHE A 25 -9.12 14.50 11.92
N ASP A 26 -9.89 15.12 12.81
CA ASP A 26 -9.50 15.23 14.23
C ASP A 26 -9.49 13.86 14.88
N ARG A 27 -10.48 13.02 14.57
CA ARG A 27 -10.51 11.63 15.04
C ARG A 27 -9.36 10.79 14.49
N ILE A 28 -9.00 10.96 13.20
CA ILE A 28 -7.82 10.29 12.63
C ILE A 28 -6.56 10.73 13.39
N ASN A 29 -6.43 12.02 13.64
CA ASN A 29 -5.26 12.60 14.31
C ASN A 29 -5.24 12.42 15.82
N ALA A 30 -6.34 11.96 16.43
CA ALA A 30 -6.37 11.51 17.83
C ALA A 30 -5.56 10.23 18.09
N ARG A 31 -5.16 9.52 17.02
CA ARG A 31 -4.28 8.34 17.06
C ARG A 31 -4.82 7.12 17.81
N GLU A 32 -6.14 7.04 18.02
CA GLU A 32 -6.77 5.86 18.59
C GLU A 32 -6.54 4.61 17.71
N VAL A 33 -6.53 4.84 16.39
CA VAL A 33 -6.17 3.86 15.36
C VAL A 33 -5.07 4.45 14.50
N ARG A 34 -4.03 3.67 14.24
CA ARG A 34 -2.99 4.08 13.31
C ARG A 34 -3.56 4.11 11.89
N PHE A 35 -3.37 5.24 11.23
CA PHE A 35 -3.76 5.46 9.85
C PHE A 35 -2.57 5.91 9.03
N SER A 36 -2.29 5.20 7.93
CA SER A 36 -1.17 5.51 7.04
C SER A 36 -1.65 5.44 5.60
N VAL A 37 -1.19 6.36 4.78
CA VAL A 37 -1.39 6.34 3.33
C VAL A 37 -0.05 6.44 2.61
N GLY A 38 0.06 5.80 1.46
CA GLY A 38 1.26 5.79 0.64
C GLY A 38 1.11 6.63 -0.62
N ALA A 39 2.15 7.36 -1.00
CA ALA A 39 2.21 8.11 -2.24
C ALA A 39 3.61 8.06 -2.84
N VAL A 40 3.75 8.46 -4.11
CA VAL A 40 5.04 8.53 -4.80
C VAL A 40 5.38 9.99 -5.09
N ASN A 41 6.53 10.44 -4.63
CA ASN A 41 7.04 11.75 -4.98
C ASN A 41 7.37 11.79 -6.48
N ILE A 42 6.74 12.72 -7.22
CA ILE A 42 6.86 12.78 -8.69
C ILE A 42 8.29 13.08 -9.14
N ARG A 43 9.00 13.93 -8.39
CA ARG A 43 10.34 14.36 -8.76
C ARG A 43 11.40 13.29 -8.53
N THR A 44 11.28 12.55 -7.44
CA THR A 44 12.31 11.58 -7.04
C THR A 44 11.96 10.13 -7.40
N GLY A 45 10.68 9.83 -7.65
CA GLY A 45 10.18 8.46 -7.80
C GLY A 45 10.16 7.66 -6.50
N ASN A 46 10.51 8.26 -5.37
CA ASN A 46 10.55 7.58 -4.09
C ASN A 46 9.16 7.46 -3.49
N PHE A 47 8.91 6.32 -2.84
CA PHE A 47 7.70 6.08 -2.06
C PHE A 47 7.76 6.87 -0.75
N ALA A 48 6.65 7.50 -0.38
CA ALA A 48 6.47 8.22 0.86
C ALA A 48 5.26 7.68 1.62
N TYR A 49 5.39 7.57 2.95
CA TYR A 49 4.27 7.24 3.83
C TYR A 49 3.90 8.47 4.65
N PHE A 50 2.62 8.81 4.63
CA PHE A 50 2.02 9.79 5.53
C PHE A 50 1.27 9.02 6.62
N ASP A 51 1.69 9.17 7.87
CA ASP A 51 1.27 8.34 8.99
C ASP A 51 0.90 9.21 10.18
N ASN A 52 -0.30 9.01 10.75
CA ASN A 52 -0.78 9.81 11.87
C ASN A 52 0.03 9.63 13.15
N GLU A 53 0.88 8.63 13.23
CA GLU A 53 1.81 8.45 14.36
C GLU A 53 2.92 9.50 14.35
N THR A 54 3.35 9.95 13.16
CA THR A 54 4.47 10.86 12.97
C THR A 54 4.08 12.27 12.58
N MET A 55 2.91 12.46 11.95
CA MET A 55 2.44 13.77 11.48
C MET A 55 0.91 13.88 11.55
N ALA A 56 0.39 15.08 11.41
CA ALA A 56 -1.05 15.27 11.24
C ALA A 56 -1.46 14.94 9.81
N ILE A 57 -2.44 14.03 9.67
CA ILE A 57 -3.02 13.68 8.37
C ILE A 57 -4.01 14.77 7.96
N ARG A 58 -3.89 15.19 6.70
CA ARG A 58 -4.73 16.20 6.04
C ARG A 58 -5.40 15.60 4.81
N PRO A 59 -6.45 16.23 4.27
CA PRO A 59 -7.11 15.78 3.03
C PRO A 59 -6.13 15.53 1.87
N GLU A 60 -5.11 16.40 1.72
CA GLU A 60 -4.12 16.30 0.65
C GLU A 60 -3.35 14.97 0.68
N HIS A 61 -3.06 14.43 1.86
CA HIS A 61 -2.37 13.13 1.99
C HIS A 61 -3.24 11.99 1.43
N VAL A 62 -4.54 12.03 1.71
CA VAL A 62 -5.51 11.04 1.19
C VAL A 62 -5.67 11.20 -0.33
N MET A 63 -5.78 12.46 -0.80
CA MET A 63 -5.86 12.76 -2.24
C MET A 63 -4.61 12.27 -2.99
N ALA A 64 -3.42 12.51 -2.44
CA ALA A 64 -2.16 12.08 -3.05
C ALA A 64 -2.08 10.56 -3.19
N SER A 65 -2.57 9.83 -2.17
CA SER A 65 -2.58 8.36 -2.19
C SER A 65 -3.51 7.77 -3.24
N GLY A 66 -4.50 8.53 -3.72
CA GLY A 66 -5.41 8.12 -4.79
C GLY A 66 -5.21 8.85 -6.12
N ALA A 67 -4.16 9.66 -6.26
CA ALA A 67 -3.88 10.47 -7.45
C ALA A 67 -3.20 9.65 -8.55
N LEU A 68 -3.90 8.66 -9.13
CA LEU A 68 -3.36 7.77 -10.16
C LEU A 68 -3.27 8.47 -11.52
N PRO A 69 -2.05 8.68 -12.08
CA PRO A 69 -1.89 9.25 -13.40
C PRO A 69 -2.23 8.22 -14.52
N PRO A 70 -2.65 8.68 -15.70
CA PRO A 70 -2.96 10.05 -16.10
C PRO A 70 -4.38 10.48 -15.74
N GLY A 71 -5.14 9.66 -15.01
CA GLY A 71 -6.52 9.94 -14.62
C GLY A 71 -6.61 11.20 -13.76
N PHE A 72 -5.80 11.29 -12.71
CA PHE A 72 -5.84 12.35 -11.72
C PHE A 72 -4.54 13.17 -11.66
N PRO A 73 -4.64 14.48 -11.33
CA PRO A 73 -3.47 15.33 -11.22
C PRO A 73 -2.63 14.98 -9.99
N GLY A 74 -1.34 15.30 -10.05
CA GLY A 74 -0.48 15.23 -8.88
C GLY A 74 -0.94 16.22 -7.79
N VAL A 75 -0.82 15.82 -6.54
CA VAL A 75 -1.21 16.62 -5.37
C VAL A 75 0.02 17.24 -4.74
N GLU A 76 -0.03 18.57 -4.52
CA GLU A 76 1.03 19.29 -3.83
C GLU A 76 0.90 19.12 -2.31
N ILE A 77 2.00 18.72 -1.66
CA ILE A 77 2.13 18.61 -0.21
C ILE A 77 3.49 19.23 0.17
N ASP A 78 3.46 20.29 0.93
CA ASP A 78 4.65 20.96 1.48
C ASP A 78 5.72 21.30 0.39
N GLY A 79 5.26 21.75 -0.80
CA GLY A 79 6.10 22.16 -1.93
C GLY A 79 6.60 21.01 -2.84
N GLU A 80 6.24 19.77 -2.55
CA GLU A 80 6.52 18.61 -3.39
C GLU A 80 5.23 18.03 -3.96
N HIS A 81 5.30 17.40 -5.15
CA HIS A 81 4.14 16.82 -5.80
C HIS A 81 4.15 15.30 -5.71
N TYR A 82 2.97 14.72 -5.49
CA TYR A 82 2.80 13.30 -5.27
C TYR A 82 1.71 12.70 -6.15
N TRP A 83 1.96 11.47 -6.60
CA TRP A 83 1.00 10.59 -7.23
C TRP A 83 0.69 9.40 -6.35
N ASP A 84 -0.30 8.62 -6.77
CA ASP A 84 -0.75 7.39 -6.12
C ASP A 84 0.42 6.43 -5.83
N GLY A 85 0.49 5.96 -4.60
CA GLY A 85 1.47 4.97 -4.16
C GLY A 85 1.39 3.65 -4.93
N GLY A 86 0.24 3.32 -5.49
CA GLY A 86 0.02 2.13 -6.32
C GLY A 86 0.96 2.00 -7.52
N LEU A 87 1.53 3.12 -8.00
CA LEU A 87 2.56 3.08 -9.05
C LEU A 87 3.81 2.28 -8.66
N VAL A 88 4.17 2.26 -7.38
CA VAL A 88 5.35 1.58 -6.85
C VAL A 88 4.95 0.35 -6.04
N SER A 89 3.97 0.48 -5.16
CA SER A 89 3.47 -0.59 -4.31
C SER A 89 1.99 -0.39 -3.98
N ASN A 90 1.14 -1.17 -4.63
CA ASN A 90 -0.32 -1.11 -4.41
C ASN A 90 -0.75 -1.74 -3.08
N THR A 91 0.06 -2.63 -2.54
CA THR A 91 -0.16 -3.29 -1.23
C THR A 91 1.12 -3.20 -0.41
N PRO A 92 1.36 -2.09 0.30
CA PRO A 92 2.62 -1.85 1.00
C PRO A 92 2.74 -2.66 2.30
N LEU A 93 2.63 -3.99 2.21
CA LEU A 93 2.71 -4.92 3.32
C LEU A 93 4.01 -4.77 4.11
N GLN A 94 5.11 -4.45 3.43
CA GLN A 94 6.40 -4.22 4.06
C GLN A 94 6.33 -3.19 5.17
N TYR A 95 5.64 -2.07 4.96
CA TYR A 95 5.50 -1.01 5.95
C TYR A 95 4.83 -1.49 7.24
N VAL A 96 3.83 -2.39 7.10
CA VAL A 96 3.14 -2.99 8.26
C VAL A 96 4.03 -3.99 8.99
N LEU A 97 4.78 -4.81 8.25
CA LEU A 97 5.58 -5.90 8.81
C LEU A 97 6.90 -5.41 9.45
N GLU A 98 7.46 -4.33 8.96
CA GLU A 98 8.70 -3.74 9.49
C GLU A 98 8.50 -2.81 10.69
N TYR A 99 7.25 -2.50 11.02
CA TYR A 99 6.94 -1.60 12.13
C TYR A 99 7.52 -2.08 13.47
N VAL A 100 8.16 -1.16 14.18
CA VAL A 100 8.76 -1.37 15.50
C VAL A 100 8.00 -0.56 16.55
N PRO A 101 7.72 -1.10 17.74
CA PRO A 101 8.09 -2.41 18.26
C PRO A 101 7.33 -3.56 17.59
N ARG A 102 8.03 -4.67 17.34
CA ARG A 102 7.38 -5.86 16.76
C ARG A 102 6.35 -6.43 17.71
N ARG A 103 5.16 -6.71 17.16
CA ARG A 103 4.04 -7.32 17.89
C ARG A 103 3.43 -8.41 17.05
N SER A 104 2.85 -9.42 17.68
CA SER A 104 2.01 -10.39 16.96
C SER A 104 0.83 -9.70 16.30
N ARG A 105 0.56 -10.03 15.03
CA ARG A 105 -0.45 -9.35 14.19
C ARG A 105 -1.18 -10.33 13.32
N LEU A 106 -2.45 -10.05 13.12
CA LEU A 106 -3.25 -10.56 12.01
C LEU A 106 -3.42 -9.41 11.01
N THR A 107 -2.95 -9.63 9.78
CA THR A 107 -3.00 -8.63 8.71
C THR A 107 -3.96 -9.10 7.63
N PHE A 108 -4.96 -8.28 7.31
CA PHE A 108 -5.81 -8.49 6.14
C PHE A 108 -5.29 -7.63 5.00
N GLN A 109 -4.95 -8.27 3.89
CA GLN A 109 -4.51 -7.61 2.68
C GLN A 109 -5.60 -7.73 1.63
N VAL A 110 -6.12 -6.59 1.16
CA VAL A 110 -7.10 -6.52 0.08
C VAL A 110 -6.37 -6.21 -1.21
N ASP A 111 -6.46 -7.10 -2.20
CA ASP A 111 -5.83 -6.96 -3.50
C ASP A 111 -6.92 -6.88 -4.58
N LEU A 112 -7.02 -5.72 -5.22
CA LEU A 112 -8.03 -5.44 -6.25
C LEU A 112 -7.55 -5.78 -7.67
N PHE A 113 -6.23 -6.01 -7.84
CA PHE A 113 -5.60 -6.35 -9.13
C PHE A 113 -4.95 -7.71 -9.03
N HIS A 114 -5.41 -8.67 -9.80
CA HIS A 114 -4.94 -10.05 -9.70
C HIS A 114 -3.82 -10.37 -10.72
N ALA A 115 -2.72 -10.90 -10.21
CA ALA A 115 -1.57 -11.29 -11.04
C ALA A 115 -1.89 -12.44 -12.02
N ARG A 116 -2.79 -13.36 -11.64
CA ARG A 116 -3.21 -14.47 -12.50
C ARG A 116 -4.40 -14.05 -13.34
N GLY A 117 -4.36 -14.29 -14.64
CA GLY A 117 -5.45 -13.99 -15.55
C GLY A 117 -5.42 -14.86 -16.79
N ARG A 118 -6.46 -14.77 -17.60
CA ARG A 118 -6.54 -15.43 -18.91
C ARG A 118 -5.69 -14.68 -19.93
N GLN A 119 -5.42 -15.33 -21.04
CA GLN A 119 -4.79 -14.68 -22.20
C GLN A 119 -5.77 -13.71 -22.83
N PRO A 120 -5.37 -12.44 -23.08
CA PRO A 120 -6.21 -11.45 -23.74
C PRO A 120 -6.54 -11.85 -25.17
N LYS A 121 -7.74 -11.49 -25.65
CA LYS A 121 -8.24 -11.80 -27.00
C LYS A 121 -8.23 -10.58 -27.92
N ASP A 122 -8.26 -9.38 -27.38
CA ASP A 122 -8.28 -8.11 -28.09
C ASP A 122 -7.45 -7.04 -27.36
N LEU A 123 -7.33 -5.84 -27.95
CA LEU A 123 -6.53 -4.75 -27.40
C LEU A 123 -7.08 -4.19 -26.09
N GLU A 124 -8.39 -4.24 -25.89
CA GLU A 124 -9.00 -3.78 -24.64
C GLU A 124 -8.65 -4.72 -23.49
N GLU A 125 -8.78 -6.03 -23.69
CA GLU A 125 -8.35 -7.04 -22.73
C GLU A 125 -6.82 -7.00 -22.49
N VAL A 126 -6.00 -6.63 -23.51
CA VAL A 126 -4.55 -6.42 -23.33
C VAL A 126 -4.27 -5.26 -22.38
N ASN A 127 -4.94 -4.11 -22.58
CA ASN A 127 -4.76 -2.94 -21.75
C ASN A 127 -5.22 -3.20 -20.30
N GLU A 128 -6.35 -3.89 -20.12
CA GLU A 128 -6.83 -4.30 -18.81
C GLU A 128 -5.83 -5.25 -18.14
N ARG A 129 -5.36 -6.25 -18.87
CA ARG A 129 -4.41 -7.24 -18.36
C ARG A 129 -3.05 -6.64 -17.98
N GLU A 130 -2.58 -5.67 -18.75
CA GLU A 130 -1.36 -4.93 -18.45
C GLU A 130 -1.49 -4.19 -17.12
N LYS A 131 -2.62 -3.52 -16.88
CA LYS A 131 -2.94 -2.89 -15.61
C LYS A 131 -3.00 -3.89 -14.47
N ASP A 132 -3.66 -5.04 -14.65
CA ASP A 132 -3.71 -6.08 -13.64
C ASP A 132 -2.32 -6.55 -13.22
N ILE A 133 -1.43 -6.75 -14.18
CA ILE A 133 -0.05 -7.18 -13.90
C ILE A 133 0.74 -6.06 -13.23
N ARG A 134 0.58 -4.82 -13.68
CA ARG A 134 1.30 -3.65 -13.17
C ARG A 134 0.95 -3.36 -11.73
N TYR A 135 -0.34 -3.37 -11.40
CA TYR A 135 -0.86 -3.01 -10.08
C TYR A 135 -1.14 -4.23 -9.20
N SER A 136 -1.08 -5.45 -9.76
CA SER A 136 -1.12 -6.63 -8.92
C SER A 136 -0.01 -6.53 -7.90
N SER A 137 -0.37 -6.80 -6.68
CA SER A 137 0.62 -6.78 -5.63
C SER A 137 1.75 -7.74 -5.99
N LYS A 138 2.97 -7.25 -5.99
CA LYS A 138 4.17 -8.09 -5.95
C LYS A 138 4.24 -8.82 -4.60
N THR A 139 3.10 -8.90 -3.95
CA THR A 139 2.86 -9.38 -2.60
C THR A 139 3.45 -10.74 -2.38
N ARG A 140 3.29 -11.66 -3.34
CA ARG A 140 3.82 -13.01 -3.15
C ARG A 140 5.34 -13.00 -2.98
N ALA A 141 6.07 -12.20 -3.76
CA ALA A 141 7.52 -12.08 -3.62
C ALA A 141 7.89 -11.38 -2.31
N VAL A 142 7.18 -10.31 -1.98
CA VAL A 142 7.35 -9.57 -0.74
C VAL A 142 7.00 -10.45 0.45
N THR A 143 5.82 -11.07 0.48
CA THR A 143 5.38 -11.98 1.55
C THR A 143 6.36 -13.13 1.74
N ASN A 144 6.81 -13.79 0.66
CA ASN A 144 7.78 -14.88 0.76
C ASN A 144 9.12 -14.42 1.35
N THR A 145 9.58 -13.21 1.00
CA THR A 145 10.80 -12.64 1.56
C THR A 145 10.62 -12.36 3.05
N PHE A 146 9.48 -11.80 3.44
CA PHE A 146 9.17 -11.56 4.85
C PHE A 146 9.01 -12.85 5.65
N CYS A 147 8.34 -13.87 5.13
CA CYS A 147 8.24 -15.18 5.78
C CYS A 147 9.64 -15.76 6.04
N LYS A 148 10.49 -15.77 5.01
CA LYS A 148 11.87 -16.26 5.18
C LYS A 148 12.67 -15.45 6.22
N MET A 149 12.54 -14.13 6.20
CA MET A 149 13.19 -13.26 7.18
C MET A 149 12.64 -13.51 8.59
N HIS A 150 11.33 -13.70 8.71
CA HIS A 150 10.67 -14.01 9.97
C HIS A 150 11.14 -15.36 10.53
N ASP A 151 11.23 -16.39 9.68
CA ASP A 151 11.77 -17.69 10.05
C ASP A 151 13.23 -17.59 10.54
N VAL A 152 14.06 -16.81 9.86
CA VAL A 152 15.45 -16.55 10.28
C VAL A 152 15.46 -15.91 11.67
N ARG A 153 14.65 -14.90 11.91
CA ARG A 153 14.55 -14.21 13.21
C ARG A 153 14.09 -15.14 14.33
N HIS A 154 13.13 -16.01 14.06
CA HIS A 154 12.67 -17.02 15.03
C HIS A 154 13.77 -18.05 15.34
N ASN A 155 14.50 -18.50 14.31
CA ASN A 155 15.59 -19.45 14.50
C ASN A 155 16.76 -18.84 15.26
N ILE A 156 17.04 -17.55 15.10
CA ILE A 156 18.03 -16.82 15.92
C ILE A 156 17.68 -16.93 17.39
N ASN A 157 16.42 -16.67 17.77
CA ASN A 157 16.00 -16.79 19.17
C ASN A 157 16.07 -18.23 19.71
N ARG A 158 15.69 -19.22 18.90
CA ARG A 158 15.82 -20.64 19.27
C ARG A 158 17.28 -21.05 19.49
N LEU A 159 18.18 -20.57 18.64
CA LEU A 159 19.61 -20.81 18.79
C LEU A 159 20.17 -20.09 20.02
N TRP A 160 19.72 -18.86 20.29
CA TRP A 160 20.13 -18.10 21.48
C TRP A 160 19.88 -18.91 22.77
N ASP A 161 18.77 -19.57 22.88
CA ASP A 161 18.40 -20.37 24.04
C ASP A 161 19.34 -21.58 24.24
N GLN A 162 20.03 -22.02 23.19
CA GLN A 162 20.96 -23.14 23.18
C GLN A 162 22.43 -22.70 23.34
N LEU A 163 22.75 -21.37 23.25
CA LEU A 163 24.11 -20.89 23.35
C LEU A 163 24.63 -20.97 24.79
N PRO A 164 25.91 -21.33 25.00
CA PRO A 164 26.61 -21.20 26.28
C PRO A 164 26.64 -19.74 26.72
N GLU A 165 26.73 -19.53 28.05
CA GLU A 165 26.60 -18.20 28.65
C GLU A 165 27.76 -17.25 28.26
N ASP A 166 28.96 -17.80 28.10
CA ASP A 166 30.13 -17.06 27.63
C ASP A 166 29.95 -16.52 26.21
N ILE A 167 29.30 -17.28 25.33
CA ILE A 167 28.98 -16.86 23.94
C ILE A 167 27.86 -15.82 23.96
N ARG A 168 26.81 -15.98 24.77
CA ARG A 168 25.73 -14.99 24.90
C ARG A 168 26.25 -13.61 25.32
N GLY A 169 27.36 -13.58 26.05
CA GLY A 169 28.01 -12.34 26.50
C GLY A 169 28.64 -11.50 25.38
N THR A 170 28.92 -12.10 24.22
CA THR A 170 29.63 -11.44 23.11
C THR A 170 28.77 -10.36 22.43
N PRO A 171 29.38 -9.30 21.85
CA PRO A 171 28.67 -8.25 21.11
C PRO A 171 27.90 -8.82 19.92
N GLU A 172 28.46 -9.78 19.19
CA GLU A 172 27.88 -10.41 18.00
C GLU A 172 26.64 -11.20 18.36
N ALA A 173 26.68 -11.99 19.43
CA ALA A 173 25.55 -12.75 19.91
C ALA A 173 24.40 -11.83 20.34
N LYS A 174 24.71 -10.74 21.09
CA LYS A 174 23.72 -9.74 21.49
C LYS A 174 23.09 -9.01 20.27
N PHE A 175 23.89 -8.67 19.27
CA PHE A 175 23.40 -8.09 18.03
C PHE A 175 22.37 -9.02 17.35
N LEU A 176 22.72 -10.31 17.20
CA LEU A 176 21.82 -11.30 16.63
C LEU A 176 20.53 -11.47 17.45
N TYR A 177 20.63 -11.52 18.78
CA TYR A 177 19.46 -11.60 19.67
C TYR A 177 18.49 -10.43 19.44
N ASN A 178 19.01 -9.20 19.35
CA ASN A 178 18.21 -8.01 19.08
C ASN A 178 17.55 -8.04 17.68
N PHE A 179 18.15 -8.75 16.74
CA PHE A 179 17.57 -8.97 15.42
C PHE A 179 16.47 -10.04 15.44
N GLY A 180 16.52 -10.98 16.37
CA GLY A 180 15.54 -12.03 16.56
C GLY A 180 14.14 -11.50 16.88
N CYS A 181 13.14 -12.36 16.79
CA CYS A 181 11.78 -12.07 17.27
C CYS A 181 11.04 -13.35 17.69
N VAL A 182 10.04 -13.16 18.55
CA VAL A 182 9.13 -14.23 19.02
C VAL A 182 7.67 -13.96 18.62
N THR A 183 7.46 -12.97 17.75
CA THR A 183 6.09 -12.56 17.37
C THR A 183 5.54 -13.46 16.27
N THR A 184 4.22 -13.59 16.20
CA THR A 184 3.51 -14.27 15.12
C THR A 184 2.93 -13.24 14.16
N MET A 185 3.02 -13.50 12.85
CA MET A 185 2.44 -12.67 11.81
C MET A 185 1.60 -13.54 10.88
N ASP A 186 0.29 -13.39 10.96
CA ASP A 186 -0.65 -14.07 10.09
C ASP A 186 -1.14 -13.07 9.02
N ILE A 187 -1.13 -13.48 7.76
CA ILE A 187 -1.54 -12.66 6.63
C ILE A 187 -2.68 -13.37 5.91
N VAL A 188 -3.83 -12.72 5.86
CA VAL A 188 -4.99 -13.15 5.09
C VAL A 188 -5.09 -12.31 3.83
N GLU A 189 -4.94 -12.95 2.67
CA GLU A 189 -5.03 -12.29 1.37
C GLU A 189 -6.46 -12.41 0.82
N LEU A 190 -7.13 -11.27 0.65
CA LEU A 190 -8.43 -11.14 0.02
C LEU A 190 -8.22 -10.62 -1.40
N ILE A 191 -8.30 -11.51 -2.39
CA ILE A 191 -8.03 -11.18 -3.80
C ILE A 191 -9.35 -11.07 -4.55
N TYR A 192 -9.67 -9.86 -5.03
CA TYR A 192 -10.82 -9.63 -5.89
C TYR A 192 -10.59 -10.22 -7.28
N ARG A 193 -11.53 -11.03 -7.74
CA ARG A 193 -11.49 -11.68 -9.07
C ARG A 193 -12.84 -11.50 -9.73
N PRO A 194 -13.02 -10.48 -10.56
CA PRO A 194 -14.28 -10.28 -11.27
C PRO A 194 -14.55 -11.46 -12.22
N ALA A 195 -15.82 -11.84 -12.32
CA ALA A 195 -16.25 -12.91 -13.23
C ALA A 195 -16.07 -12.51 -14.70
N GLU A 196 -16.30 -11.24 -15.01
CA GLU A 196 -16.19 -10.66 -16.34
C GLU A 196 -15.13 -9.54 -16.38
N PRO A 197 -14.53 -9.28 -17.56
CA PRO A 197 -13.64 -8.14 -17.75
C PRO A 197 -14.33 -6.83 -17.42
N GLN A 198 -13.63 -5.95 -16.73
CA GLN A 198 -14.17 -4.64 -16.31
C GLN A 198 -13.69 -3.48 -17.19
N GLY A 199 -12.84 -3.76 -18.16
CA GLY A 199 -12.27 -2.78 -19.06
C GLY A 199 -11.09 -1.99 -18.49
N PRO A 200 -10.40 -1.22 -19.34
CA PRO A 200 -9.18 -0.51 -18.97
C PRO A 200 -9.43 0.70 -18.04
N SER A 201 -10.68 1.12 -17.84
CA SER A 201 -11.05 2.25 -16.96
C SER A 201 -11.43 1.84 -15.54
N LYS A 202 -11.35 0.56 -15.19
CA LYS A 202 -11.83 0.00 -13.92
C LYS A 202 -11.28 0.66 -12.65
N ASP A 203 -10.13 1.26 -12.71
CA ASP A 203 -9.44 1.94 -11.62
C ASP A 203 -9.92 3.39 -11.37
N TYR A 204 -10.68 3.96 -12.32
CA TYR A 204 -11.26 5.31 -12.19
C TYR A 204 -12.73 5.39 -12.65
N GLU A 205 -13.38 4.25 -12.92
CA GLU A 205 -14.81 4.16 -13.22
C GLU A 205 -15.59 4.01 -11.91
N PHE A 206 -16.19 5.12 -11.46
CA PHE A 206 -16.95 5.21 -10.21
C PHE A 206 -18.43 5.54 -10.43
N SER A 207 -19.00 5.21 -11.59
CA SER A 207 -20.43 5.37 -11.82
C SER A 207 -21.25 4.49 -10.87
N ARG A 208 -22.50 4.88 -10.63
CA ARG A 208 -23.41 4.10 -9.78
C ARG A 208 -23.60 2.67 -10.31
N ASP A 209 -23.68 2.51 -11.62
CA ASP A 209 -23.87 1.19 -12.26
C ASP A 209 -22.64 0.29 -12.06
N ALA A 210 -21.43 0.84 -12.24
CA ALA A 210 -20.20 0.11 -11.98
C ALA A 210 -20.07 -0.28 -10.50
N MET A 211 -20.43 0.60 -9.57
CA MET A 211 -20.44 0.30 -8.14
C MET A 211 -21.44 -0.81 -7.79
N ASN A 212 -22.69 -0.72 -8.28
CA ASN A 212 -23.70 -1.74 -8.02
C ASN A 212 -23.28 -3.11 -8.57
N THR A 213 -22.81 -3.15 -9.82
CA THR A 213 -22.34 -4.39 -10.45
C THR A 213 -21.19 -5.05 -9.64
N ARG A 214 -20.24 -4.25 -9.13
CA ARG A 214 -19.13 -4.77 -8.32
C ARG A 214 -19.57 -5.22 -6.92
N TRP A 215 -20.65 -4.62 -6.39
CA TRP A 215 -21.18 -4.99 -5.08
C TRP A 215 -21.92 -6.32 -5.11
N GLU A 216 -22.52 -6.68 -6.25
CA GLU A 216 -23.31 -7.91 -6.45
C GLU A 216 -22.43 -9.13 -6.82
N GLN A 217 -21.16 -8.93 -7.15
CA GLN A 217 -20.19 -9.99 -7.45
C GLN A 217 -19.48 -10.54 -6.21
#